data_727e9028bdedcdc709f55def539d65b7
#
_entry.id   727e9028bdedcdc709f55def539d65b7
#
_cell.length_a   1.000
_cell.length_b   1.000
_cell.length_c   1.000
_cell.angle_alpha   90.00
_cell.angle_beta   90.00
_cell.angle_gamma   90.00
#
_symmetry.space_group_name_H-M   'P 1'
#
loop_
_entity.id
_entity.type
_entity.pdbx_description
1 polymer ?
#
loop_
_entity_poly.entity_id
_entity_poly.type
_entity_poly.pdbx_seq_one_letter_code
_entity_poly.pdbx_strand_id
1 'polypeptide(L)'
;MTACVTFGVTLVALVPTMSRAGWIGALVGVMLLYRREIVAWGNTRRRWVIGGGIVGMIVVLMLFYLLKKDSANGRLFIWQNTVSAYWKTPLFGVGIDGFERAFAEAQHDYFEKEKVLEQDNRHVEMAGVVESAFNEPLALFLLLGAVGGVLTAMVLFFKLQRLTAYSCVAVALLVASFFSYTFYIPSIAIVFLFAVAQLPDRRVRGGRYVNVLMFGIMGIVVLFFDFREFGRREAYRKWKNNAVYYTWEDYQSVVEEYGKLYPVLKNDFKFLFEYGHSLHKVGRYEESNIMLKRGIRHSADPMFWNIAGNNYLALKQYDQGMTAYLRAYYTCPNRVYPLYLLTKLEAERGDTTMMNYYGRILLGKRPKVPSLAVDEMKFEIRKMLDVKL
;
A
#
# COMPACT_ATOMS: atom_id res chain seq x y z
N MET A 1 16.67 -21.07 -33.71
CA MET A 1 15.99 -19.92 -34.31
C MET A 1 14.88 -19.36 -33.42
N THR A 2 13.95 -20.17 -32.91
CA THR A 2 12.86 -19.74 -32.01
C THR A 2 13.33 -19.02 -30.73
N ALA A 3 14.36 -19.53 -30.04
CA ALA A 3 14.89 -18.91 -28.82
C ALA A 3 15.44 -17.49 -29.04
N CYS A 4 16.16 -17.26 -30.14
CA CYS A 4 16.68 -15.92 -30.47
C CYS A 4 15.56 -14.94 -30.83
N VAL A 5 14.54 -15.41 -31.55
CA VAL A 5 13.36 -14.60 -31.88
C VAL A 5 12.59 -14.24 -30.62
N THR A 6 12.31 -15.22 -29.74
CA THR A 6 11.62 -14.98 -28.46
C THR A 6 12.40 -13.99 -27.61
N PHE A 7 13.72 -14.15 -27.50
CA PHE A 7 14.57 -13.22 -26.74
C PHE A 7 14.52 -11.80 -27.32
N GLY A 8 14.61 -11.66 -28.64
CA GLY A 8 14.51 -10.35 -29.33
C GLY A 8 13.15 -9.69 -29.11
N VAL A 9 12.06 -10.43 -29.27
CA VAL A 9 10.70 -9.92 -29.02
C VAL A 9 10.52 -9.50 -27.56
N THR A 10 11.04 -10.30 -26.60
CA THR A 10 10.94 -9.96 -25.16
C THR A 10 11.73 -8.70 -24.84
N LEU A 11 12.93 -8.52 -25.41
CA LEU A 11 13.73 -7.30 -25.25
C LEU A 11 13.00 -6.07 -25.79
N VAL A 12 12.42 -6.18 -26.99
CA VAL A 12 11.65 -5.08 -27.61
C VAL A 12 10.41 -4.77 -26.78
N ALA A 13 9.71 -5.78 -26.24
CA ALA A 13 8.55 -5.59 -25.39
C ALA A 13 8.90 -4.96 -24.02
N LEU A 14 10.12 -5.14 -23.55
CA LEU A 14 10.57 -4.56 -22.29
C LEU A 14 10.74 -3.03 -22.36
N VAL A 15 11.09 -2.48 -23.54
CA VAL A 15 11.34 -1.04 -23.74
C VAL A 15 10.09 -0.19 -23.40
N PRO A 16 8.90 -0.43 -23.97
CA PRO A 16 7.72 0.38 -23.70
C PRO A 16 7.17 0.23 -22.28
N THR A 17 7.57 -0.81 -21.51
CA THR A 17 7.14 -0.96 -20.12
C THR A 17 7.65 0.16 -19.22
N MET A 18 8.73 0.84 -19.60
CA MET A 18 9.40 1.88 -18.79
C MET A 18 9.63 1.46 -17.33
N SER A 19 9.71 0.15 -17.08
CA SER A 19 9.85 -0.45 -15.74
C SER A 19 11.32 -0.57 -15.35
N ARG A 20 11.79 0.32 -14.47
CA ARG A 20 13.16 0.26 -13.91
C ARG A 20 13.44 -1.09 -13.27
N ALA A 21 12.49 -1.60 -12.49
CA ALA A 21 12.60 -2.88 -11.81
C ALA A 21 12.74 -4.04 -12.79
N GLY A 22 11.90 -4.05 -13.85
CA GLY A 22 11.96 -5.06 -14.90
C GLY A 22 13.31 -5.06 -15.64
N TRP A 23 13.84 -3.89 -15.98
CA TRP A 23 15.13 -3.76 -16.66
C TRP A 23 16.29 -4.28 -15.82
N ILE A 24 16.35 -3.88 -14.53
CA ILE A 24 17.40 -4.32 -13.59
C ILE A 24 17.31 -5.84 -13.40
N GLY A 25 16.11 -6.35 -13.14
CA GLY A 25 15.88 -7.79 -12.95
C GLY A 25 16.26 -8.59 -14.18
N ALA A 26 15.84 -8.17 -15.39
CA ALA A 26 16.20 -8.82 -16.64
C ALA A 26 17.72 -8.84 -16.90
N LEU A 27 18.40 -7.71 -16.67
CA LEU A 27 19.86 -7.60 -16.82
C LEU A 27 20.59 -8.58 -15.91
N VAL A 28 20.22 -8.61 -14.61
CA VAL A 28 20.84 -9.53 -13.65
C VAL A 28 20.53 -10.98 -14.04
N GLY A 29 19.30 -11.29 -14.44
CA GLY A 29 18.92 -12.64 -14.88
C GLY A 29 19.74 -13.11 -16.07
N VAL A 30 19.91 -12.26 -17.09
CA VAL A 30 20.72 -12.56 -18.29
C VAL A 30 22.19 -12.72 -17.93
N MET A 31 22.74 -11.85 -17.09
CA MET A 31 24.15 -11.96 -16.63
C MET A 31 24.40 -13.29 -15.87
N LEU A 32 23.46 -13.70 -15.04
CA LEU A 32 23.55 -14.98 -14.32
C LEU A 32 23.41 -16.17 -15.25
N LEU A 33 22.54 -16.10 -16.25
CA LEU A 33 22.32 -17.16 -17.22
C LEU A 33 23.58 -17.41 -18.06
N TYR A 34 24.21 -16.34 -18.56
CA TYR A 34 25.41 -16.39 -19.41
C TYR A 34 26.73 -16.27 -18.64
N ARG A 35 26.72 -16.48 -17.31
CA ARG A 35 27.92 -16.30 -16.49
C ARG A 35 29.09 -17.18 -16.90
N ARG A 36 28.83 -18.44 -17.40
CA ARG A 36 29.87 -19.37 -17.80
C ARG A 36 30.60 -18.88 -19.04
N GLU A 37 29.87 -18.35 -20.01
CA GLU A 37 30.37 -17.75 -21.21
C GLU A 37 31.17 -16.48 -20.88
N ILE A 38 30.64 -15.63 -20.00
CA ILE A 38 31.32 -14.41 -19.54
C ILE A 38 32.63 -14.73 -18.83
N VAL A 39 32.66 -15.78 -18.00
CA VAL A 39 33.88 -16.23 -17.29
C VAL A 39 34.89 -16.87 -18.25
N ALA A 40 34.44 -17.56 -19.31
CA ALA A 40 35.27 -18.15 -20.32
C ALA A 40 36.00 -17.11 -21.19
N TRP A 41 35.55 -15.86 -21.21
CA TRP A 41 36.26 -14.78 -21.90
C TRP A 41 37.58 -14.48 -21.21
N GLY A 42 38.62 -14.14 -22.00
CA GLY A 42 39.94 -13.75 -21.46
C GLY A 42 39.81 -12.62 -20.44
N ASN A 43 40.73 -12.58 -19.46
CA ASN A 43 40.63 -11.71 -18.28
C ASN A 43 40.41 -10.23 -18.62
N THR A 44 41.06 -9.76 -19.67
CA THR A 44 40.94 -8.37 -20.16
C THR A 44 39.53 -8.10 -20.72
N ARG A 45 39.04 -8.97 -21.60
CA ARG A 45 37.71 -8.83 -22.23
C ARG A 45 36.58 -8.91 -21.18
N ARG A 46 36.71 -9.82 -20.20
CA ARG A 46 35.80 -9.96 -19.08
C ARG A 46 35.70 -8.67 -18.27
N ARG A 47 36.85 -8.04 -17.92
CA ARG A 47 36.88 -6.78 -17.16
C ARG A 47 36.20 -5.65 -17.91
N TRP A 48 36.40 -5.53 -19.23
CA TRP A 48 35.77 -4.50 -20.06
C TRP A 48 34.26 -4.71 -20.16
N VAL A 49 33.80 -5.94 -20.35
CA VAL A 49 32.34 -6.23 -20.45
C VAL A 49 31.64 -6.03 -19.11
N ILE A 50 32.20 -6.50 -18.01
CA ILE A 50 31.64 -6.29 -16.67
C ILE A 50 31.68 -4.79 -16.31
N GLY A 51 32.81 -4.13 -16.50
CA GLY A 51 32.95 -2.69 -16.23
C GLY A 51 32.01 -1.85 -17.09
N GLY A 52 31.96 -2.10 -18.41
CA GLY A 52 31.04 -1.42 -19.30
C GLY A 52 29.57 -1.69 -18.98
N GLY A 53 29.22 -2.92 -18.57
CA GLY A 53 27.90 -3.27 -18.10
C GLY A 53 27.50 -2.52 -16.82
N ILE A 54 28.42 -2.42 -15.86
CA ILE A 54 28.19 -1.64 -14.62
C ILE A 54 28.01 -0.14 -14.93
N VAL A 55 28.93 0.42 -15.73
CA VAL A 55 28.84 1.84 -16.13
C VAL A 55 27.55 2.10 -16.92
N GLY A 56 27.20 1.25 -17.89
CA GLY A 56 25.95 1.35 -18.62
C GLY A 56 24.73 1.29 -17.73
N MET A 57 24.73 0.39 -16.72
CA MET A 57 23.66 0.30 -15.74
C MET A 57 23.54 1.57 -14.89
N ILE A 58 24.68 2.12 -14.42
CA ILE A 58 24.70 3.38 -13.65
C ILE A 58 24.13 4.52 -14.50
N VAL A 59 24.54 4.64 -15.76
CA VAL A 59 24.04 5.67 -16.69
C VAL A 59 22.53 5.52 -16.88
N VAL A 60 22.03 4.31 -17.15
CA VAL A 60 20.61 4.03 -17.30
C VAL A 60 19.82 4.38 -16.04
N LEU A 61 20.33 3.99 -14.85
CA LEU A 61 19.70 4.34 -13.58
C LEU A 61 19.67 5.84 -13.34
N MET A 62 20.76 6.54 -13.68
CA MET A 62 20.85 8.00 -13.56
C MET A 62 19.86 8.71 -14.50
N LEU A 63 19.77 8.27 -15.76
CA LEU A 63 18.80 8.79 -16.72
C LEU A 63 17.35 8.56 -16.24
N PHE A 64 17.02 7.37 -15.73
CA PHE A 64 15.71 7.09 -15.15
C PHE A 64 15.42 7.90 -13.89
N TYR A 65 16.44 8.19 -13.08
CA TYR A 65 16.27 9.08 -11.93
C TYR A 65 15.93 10.49 -12.38
N LEU A 66 16.68 11.03 -13.35
CA LEU A 66 16.47 12.39 -13.85
C LEU A 66 15.09 12.54 -14.53
N LEU A 67 14.67 11.54 -15.30
CA LEU A 67 13.37 11.55 -15.99
C LEU A 67 12.16 11.40 -15.05
N LYS A 68 12.32 10.78 -13.89
CA LYS A 68 11.22 10.49 -12.94
C LYS A 68 11.63 10.79 -11.49
N LYS A 69 12.23 11.95 -11.24
CA LYS A 69 12.74 12.38 -9.93
C LYS A 69 11.67 12.34 -8.84
N ASP A 70 10.47 12.84 -9.11
CA ASP A 70 9.38 12.88 -8.15
C ASP A 70 8.91 11.50 -7.73
N SER A 71 8.83 10.56 -8.70
CA SER A 71 8.52 9.16 -8.40
C SER A 71 9.61 8.46 -7.58
N ALA A 72 10.88 8.86 -7.74
CA ALA A 72 11.97 8.32 -6.93
C ALA A 72 11.93 8.86 -5.50
N ASN A 73 11.74 10.17 -5.35
CA ASN A 73 11.62 10.83 -4.05
C ASN A 73 10.39 10.31 -3.27
N GLY A 74 9.26 10.12 -3.96
CA GLY A 74 8.07 9.53 -3.35
C GLY A 74 8.33 8.12 -2.81
N ARG A 75 9.11 7.27 -3.52
CA ARG A 75 9.49 5.95 -3.00
C ARG A 75 10.41 6.02 -1.78
N LEU A 76 11.36 6.94 -1.76
CA LEU A 76 12.23 7.15 -0.59
C LEU A 76 11.40 7.56 0.63
N PHE A 77 10.43 8.44 0.47
CA PHE A 77 9.51 8.82 1.53
C PHE A 77 8.66 7.62 2.02
N ILE A 78 8.17 6.78 1.07
CA ILE A 78 7.45 5.54 1.42
C ILE A 78 8.36 4.59 2.21
N TRP A 79 9.60 4.39 1.79
CA TRP A 79 10.55 3.51 2.48
C TRP A 79 10.87 4.02 3.89
N GLN A 80 11.09 5.32 4.05
CA GLN A 80 11.32 5.96 5.34
C GLN A 80 10.18 5.67 6.32
N ASN A 81 8.93 5.89 5.91
CA ASN A 81 7.76 5.61 6.74
C ASN A 81 7.56 4.10 6.98
N THR A 82 7.87 3.25 5.99
CA THR A 82 7.80 1.78 6.17
C THR A 82 8.81 1.29 7.20
N VAL A 83 10.04 1.82 7.19
CA VAL A 83 11.07 1.53 8.20
C VAL A 83 10.63 2.03 9.58
N SER A 84 10.05 3.24 9.66
CA SER A 84 9.50 3.77 10.90
C SER A 84 8.38 2.87 11.46
N ALA A 85 7.48 2.40 10.59
CA ALA A 85 6.43 1.45 10.96
C ALA A 85 7.00 0.11 11.46
N TYR A 86 8.04 -0.42 10.80
CA TYR A 86 8.71 -1.67 11.19
C TYR A 86 9.25 -1.61 12.63
N TRP A 87 9.87 -0.51 13.02
CA TRP A 87 10.43 -0.37 14.38
C TRP A 87 9.39 -0.36 15.50
N LYS A 88 8.10 -0.17 15.19
CA LYS A 88 7.02 -0.30 16.19
C LYS A 88 6.71 -1.77 16.54
N THR A 89 6.94 -2.70 15.60
CA THR A 89 6.65 -4.14 15.78
C THR A 89 7.74 -5.02 15.16
N PRO A 90 9.02 -4.92 15.61
CA PRO A 90 10.16 -5.44 14.84
C PRO A 90 10.25 -6.98 14.81
N LEU A 91 9.74 -7.70 15.82
CA LEU A 91 9.94 -9.15 15.93
C LEU A 91 8.96 -9.96 15.04
N PHE A 92 7.66 -9.67 15.15
CA PHE A 92 6.61 -10.46 14.48
C PHE A 92 5.85 -9.68 13.41
N GLY A 93 6.16 -8.39 13.24
CA GLY A 93 5.51 -7.53 12.26
C GLY A 93 4.05 -7.21 12.57
N VAL A 94 3.37 -6.66 11.57
CA VAL A 94 1.98 -6.17 11.69
C VAL A 94 0.93 -7.15 11.15
N GLY A 95 1.37 -8.29 10.59
CA GLY A 95 0.50 -9.27 9.92
C GLY A 95 0.28 -8.92 8.44
N ILE A 96 -0.23 -9.92 7.67
CA ILE A 96 -0.31 -9.86 6.20
C ILE A 96 -1.16 -8.66 5.71
N ASP A 97 -2.26 -8.34 6.40
CA ASP A 97 -3.16 -7.25 6.02
C ASP A 97 -2.82 -5.92 6.72
N GLY A 98 -1.69 -5.85 7.45
CA GLY A 98 -1.38 -4.72 8.33
C GLY A 98 -0.60 -3.59 7.67
N PHE A 99 -0.17 -3.71 6.40
CA PHE A 99 0.71 -2.74 5.74
C PHE A 99 0.11 -1.33 5.69
N GLU A 100 -1.08 -1.19 5.10
CA GLU A 100 -1.70 0.12 4.88
C GLU A 100 -1.88 0.90 6.20
N ARG A 101 -2.39 0.23 7.23
CA ARG A 101 -2.59 0.84 8.54
C ARG A 101 -1.27 1.24 9.18
N ALA A 102 -0.28 0.34 9.21
CA ALA A 102 1.01 0.62 9.83
C ALA A 102 1.75 1.76 9.13
N PHE A 103 1.67 1.80 7.79
CA PHE A 103 2.20 2.89 7.00
C PHE A 103 1.48 4.21 7.29
N ALA A 104 0.14 4.22 7.32
CA ALA A 104 -0.65 5.42 7.61
C ALA A 104 -0.37 5.97 9.02
N GLU A 105 -0.21 5.10 10.03
CA GLU A 105 0.18 5.49 11.37
C GLU A 105 1.61 6.10 11.41
N ALA A 106 2.55 5.54 10.66
CA ALA A 106 3.90 6.10 10.57
C ALA A 106 3.93 7.44 9.82
N GLN A 107 3.14 7.56 8.74
CA GLN A 107 3.00 8.81 7.98
C GLN A 107 2.33 9.90 8.82
N HIS A 108 1.29 9.56 9.59
CA HIS A 108 0.66 10.46 10.55
C HIS A 108 1.69 10.98 11.56
N ASP A 109 2.41 10.09 12.25
CA ASP A 109 3.40 10.46 13.26
C ASP A 109 4.53 11.33 12.69
N TYR A 110 4.93 11.04 11.44
CA TYR A 110 5.90 11.87 10.72
C TYR A 110 5.40 13.31 10.56
N PHE A 111 4.19 13.51 10.02
CA PHE A 111 3.67 14.85 9.75
C PHE A 111 3.25 15.60 11.02
N GLU A 112 2.80 14.90 12.06
CA GLU A 112 2.53 15.48 13.37
C GLU A 112 3.83 15.98 14.01
N LYS A 113 4.90 15.17 14.00
CA LYS A 113 6.22 15.54 14.51
C LYS A 113 6.85 16.71 13.77
N GLU A 114 6.72 16.73 12.46
CA GLU A 114 7.20 17.80 11.57
C GLU A 114 6.32 19.07 11.64
N LYS A 115 5.28 19.08 12.47
CA LYS A 115 4.37 20.22 12.66
C LYS A 115 3.89 20.85 11.34
N VAL A 116 3.43 20.01 10.43
CA VAL A 116 3.08 20.37 9.05
C VAL A 116 1.94 21.43 8.95
N LEU A 117 1.24 21.70 10.02
CA LEU A 117 0.30 22.82 10.13
C LEU A 117 1.02 24.18 10.28
N GLU A 118 2.18 24.18 10.90
CA GLU A 118 2.95 25.39 11.24
C GLU A 118 4.07 25.67 10.23
N GLN A 119 4.58 24.63 9.57
CA GLN A 119 5.76 24.71 8.71
C GLN A 119 5.49 24.08 7.33
N ASP A 120 6.08 24.68 6.30
CA ASP A 120 6.06 24.08 4.96
C ASP A 120 6.93 22.82 4.92
N ASN A 121 6.38 21.75 4.36
CA ASN A 121 7.07 20.46 4.25
C ASN A 121 6.90 19.89 2.84
N ARG A 122 8.02 19.73 2.15
CA ARG A 122 8.08 19.19 0.78
C ARG A 122 7.44 17.79 0.62
N HIS A 123 7.34 17.02 1.71
CA HIS A 123 6.75 15.67 1.66
C HIS A 123 5.22 15.69 1.67
N VAL A 124 4.60 16.83 1.92
CA VAL A 124 3.13 16.99 1.89
C VAL A 124 2.56 16.55 0.54
N GLU A 125 3.20 16.95 -0.56
CA GLU A 125 2.74 16.55 -1.91
C GLU A 125 2.89 15.04 -2.18
N MET A 126 3.82 14.36 -1.47
CA MET A 126 4.07 12.92 -1.61
C MET A 126 3.15 12.09 -0.72
N ALA A 127 2.47 12.71 0.25
CA ALA A 127 1.55 12.02 1.15
C ALA A 127 0.39 11.36 0.38
N GLY A 128 -0.04 10.19 0.89
CA GLY A 128 -1.15 9.47 0.27
C GLY A 128 -1.46 8.17 0.99
N VAL A 129 -2.55 7.55 0.57
CA VAL A 129 -2.87 6.17 0.94
C VAL A 129 -2.01 5.25 0.09
N VAL A 130 -1.17 4.45 0.72
CA VAL A 130 -0.16 3.62 0.05
C VAL A 130 -0.43 2.15 0.37
N GLU A 131 -0.67 1.36 -0.67
CA GLU A 131 -0.99 -0.07 -0.56
C GLU A 131 0.25 -0.98 -0.52
N SER A 132 1.41 -0.48 -0.95
CA SER A 132 2.65 -1.26 -0.95
C SER A 132 3.90 -0.39 -0.76
N ALA A 133 4.98 -0.98 -0.24
CA ALA A 133 6.26 -0.30 -0.06
C ALA A 133 7.02 -0.05 -1.38
N PHE A 134 6.60 -0.60 -2.52
CA PHE A 134 7.39 -0.67 -3.75
C PHE A 134 8.79 -1.28 -3.53
N ASN A 135 8.92 -2.08 -2.48
CA ASN A 135 10.10 -2.84 -2.07
C ASN A 135 9.59 -4.03 -1.25
N GLU A 136 9.50 -5.20 -1.90
CA GLU A 136 8.92 -6.40 -1.31
C GLU A 136 9.70 -6.92 -0.09
N PRO A 137 11.05 -6.96 -0.11
CA PRO A 137 11.81 -7.31 1.09
C PRO A 137 11.48 -6.41 2.28
N LEU A 138 11.35 -5.10 2.08
CA LEU A 138 11.00 -4.17 3.14
C LEU A 138 9.56 -4.40 3.62
N ALA A 139 8.62 -4.61 2.69
CA ALA A 139 7.25 -4.97 3.01
C ALA A 139 7.17 -6.29 3.80
N LEU A 140 7.96 -7.30 3.41
CA LEU A 140 8.03 -8.60 4.08
C LEU A 140 8.46 -8.45 5.55
N PHE A 141 9.51 -7.65 5.80
CA PHE A 141 9.97 -7.38 7.17
C PHE A 141 8.92 -6.62 7.99
N LEU A 142 8.19 -5.67 7.40
CA LEU A 142 7.09 -5.00 8.09
C LEU A 142 5.95 -5.98 8.42
N LEU A 143 5.58 -6.84 7.47
CA LEU A 143 4.45 -7.76 7.62
C LEU A 143 4.74 -8.92 8.58
N LEU A 144 5.91 -9.55 8.47
CA LEU A 144 6.28 -10.78 9.18
C LEU A 144 7.31 -10.56 10.31
N GLY A 145 7.80 -9.35 10.46
CA GLY A 145 8.87 -9.01 11.39
C GLY A 145 10.22 -9.63 11.04
N ALA A 146 11.19 -9.44 11.93
CA ALA A 146 12.52 -10.00 11.78
C ALA A 146 12.50 -11.53 11.71
N VAL A 147 11.67 -12.17 12.51
CA VAL A 147 11.58 -13.65 12.55
C VAL A 147 11.13 -14.19 11.19
N GLY A 148 9.99 -13.73 10.66
CA GLY A 148 9.47 -14.21 9.39
C GLY A 148 10.34 -13.78 8.20
N GLY A 149 10.86 -12.55 8.22
CA GLY A 149 11.75 -12.03 7.18
C GLY A 149 13.06 -12.83 7.09
N VAL A 150 13.72 -13.10 8.22
CA VAL A 150 14.95 -13.89 8.27
C VAL A 150 14.68 -15.34 7.85
N LEU A 151 13.61 -15.97 8.33
CA LEU A 151 13.26 -17.35 7.91
C LEU A 151 13.02 -17.43 6.41
N THR A 152 12.29 -16.47 5.84
CA THR A 152 12.08 -16.42 4.37
C THR A 152 13.40 -16.24 3.62
N ALA A 153 14.25 -15.33 4.06
CA ALA A 153 15.57 -15.10 3.47
C ALA A 153 16.45 -16.36 3.55
N MET A 154 16.45 -17.06 4.69
CA MET A 154 17.18 -18.34 4.86
C MET A 154 16.68 -19.41 3.89
N VAL A 155 15.37 -19.60 3.77
CA VAL A 155 14.80 -20.59 2.83
C VAL A 155 15.21 -20.28 1.39
N LEU A 156 15.09 -19.01 0.97
CA LEU A 156 15.50 -18.58 -0.37
C LEU A 156 17.02 -18.76 -0.58
N PHE A 157 17.83 -18.41 0.41
CA PHE A 157 19.29 -18.58 0.36
C PHE A 157 19.68 -20.04 0.14
N PHE A 158 19.12 -20.98 0.92
CA PHE A 158 19.42 -22.39 0.78
C PHE A 158 18.92 -22.98 -0.54
N LYS A 159 17.77 -22.53 -1.04
CA LYS A 159 17.21 -22.97 -2.32
C LYS A 159 18.00 -22.44 -3.52
N LEU A 160 18.51 -21.21 -3.46
CA LEU A 160 19.19 -20.54 -4.57
C LEU A 160 20.70 -20.82 -4.68
N GLN A 161 21.28 -21.67 -3.82
CA GLN A 161 22.71 -22.01 -3.85
C GLN A 161 23.19 -22.61 -5.17
N ARG A 162 22.32 -23.31 -5.90
CA ARG A 162 22.64 -23.90 -7.19
C ARG A 162 22.09 -23.05 -8.32
N LEU A 163 23.00 -22.55 -9.16
CA LEU A 163 22.63 -21.71 -10.30
C LEU A 163 22.16 -22.58 -11.47
N THR A 164 20.84 -22.64 -11.65
CA THR A 164 20.12 -23.25 -12.78
C THR A 164 19.39 -22.15 -13.55
N ALA A 165 18.80 -22.45 -14.71
CA ALA A 165 17.97 -21.48 -15.41
C ALA A 165 16.81 -20.97 -14.53
N TYR A 166 16.20 -21.86 -13.75
CA TYR A 166 15.10 -21.48 -12.83
C TYR A 166 15.58 -20.59 -11.69
N SER A 167 16.77 -20.82 -11.15
CA SER A 167 17.33 -19.92 -10.13
C SER A 167 17.67 -18.54 -10.71
N CYS A 168 18.11 -18.46 -11.96
CA CYS A 168 18.34 -17.18 -12.63
C CYS A 168 17.04 -16.38 -12.77
N VAL A 169 15.92 -17.03 -13.14
CA VAL A 169 14.59 -16.40 -13.17
C VAL A 169 14.16 -15.94 -11.77
N ALA A 170 14.29 -16.82 -10.76
CA ALA A 170 13.93 -16.48 -9.39
C ALA A 170 14.73 -15.27 -8.86
N VAL A 171 16.05 -15.26 -9.09
CA VAL A 171 16.91 -14.12 -8.69
C VAL A 171 16.55 -12.86 -9.45
N ALA A 172 16.26 -12.94 -10.75
CA ALA A 172 15.84 -11.78 -11.54
C ALA A 172 14.56 -11.13 -10.97
N LEU A 173 13.57 -11.95 -10.61
CA LEU A 173 12.32 -11.48 -9.99
C LEU A 173 12.54 -10.93 -8.57
N LEU A 174 13.41 -11.56 -7.77
CA LEU A 174 13.80 -11.05 -6.46
C LEU A 174 14.51 -9.69 -6.57
N VAL A 175 15.40 -9.52 -7.54
CA VAL A 175 16.06 -8.22 -7.76
C VAL A 175 15.04 -7.17 -8.20
N ALA A 176 14.10 -7.50 -9.07
CA ALA A 176 13.02 -6.61 -9.47
C ALA A 176 12.14 -6.21 -8.28
N SER A 177 11.92 -7.11 -7.32
CA SER A 177 11.09 -6.88 -6.15
C SER A 177 11.66 -5.85 -5.16
N PHE A 178 12.97 -5.56 -5.20
CA PHE A 178 13.55 -4.46 -4.41
C PHE A 178 13.10 -3.07 -4.89
N PHE A 179 12.57 -2.98 -6.11
CA PHE A 179 12.23 -1.69 -6.73
C PHE A 179 10.77 -1.61 -7.18
N SER A 180 9.95 -2.64 -6.87
CA SER A 180 8.55 -2.71 -7.31
C SER A 180 7.73 -3.63 -6.41
N TYR A 181 6.41 -3.64 -6.65
CA TYR A 181 5.44 -4.57 -6.06
C TYR A 181 5.27 -5.83 -6.94
N THR A 182 6.37 -6.50 -7.22
CA THR A 182 6.48 -7.60 -8.21
C THR A 182 5.53 -8.76 -7.88
N PHE A 183 5.45 -9.17 -6.61
CA PHE A 183 4.65 -10.32 -6.18
C PHE A 183 3.18 -9.99 -5.86
N TYR A 184 2.79 -8.72 -5.87
CA TYR A 184 1.39 -8.32 -5.88
C TYR A 184 0.70 -8.64 -7.21
N ILE A 185 1.47 -8.93 -8.29
CA ILE A 185 0.96 -9.34 -9.59
C ILE A 185 0.87 -10.87 -9.60
N PRO A 186 -0.34 -11.49 -9.57
CA PRO A 186 -0.49 -12.94 -9.38
C PRO A 186 0.25 -13.78 -10.43
N SER A 187 0.26 -13.35 -11.69
CA SER A 187 0.96 -14.06 -12.77
C SER A 187 2.48 -14.12 -12.52
N ILE A 188 3.09 -13.04 -12.02
CA ILE A 188 4.52 -13.01 -11.70
C ILE A 188 4.81 -13.85 -10.46
N ALA A 189 3.96 -13.77 -9.44
CA ALA A 189 4.08 -14.62 -8.24
C ALA A 189 4.02 -16.10 -8.59
N ILE A 190 3.12 -16.52 -9.49
CA ILE A 190 3.04 -17.91 -9.98
C ILE A 190 4.34 -18.32 -10.69
N VAL A 191 4.87 -17.48 -11.58
CA VAL A 191 6.15 -17.76 -12.27
C VAL A 191 7.30 -17.91 -11.27
N PHE A 192 7.35 -17.03 -10.25
CA PHE A 192 8.35 -17.12 -9.19
C PHE A 192 8.23 -18.43 -8.39
N LEU A 193 7.02 -18.76 -7.92
CA LEU A 193 6.77 -20.01 -7.17
C LEU A 193 7.11 -21.23 -8.00
N PHE A 194 6.74 -21.24 -9.29
CA PHE A 194 7.11 -22.31 -10.21
C PHE A 194 8.63 -22.45 -10.35
N ALA A 195 9.32 -21.31 -10.56
CA ALA A 195 10.78 -21.32 -10.66
C ALA A 195 11.44 -21.86 -9.38
N VAL A 196 10.97 -21.44 -8.19
CA VAL A 196 11.47 -21.93 -6.89
C VAL A 196 11.15 -23.42 -6.69
N ALA A 197 9.98 -23.89 -7.13
CA ALA A 197 9.60 -25.29 -7.04
C ALA A 197 10.48 -26.22 -7.90
N GLN A 198 11.01 -25.72 -9.03
CA GLN A 198 11.93 -26.48 -9.90
C GLN A 198 13.39 -26.49 -9.39
N LEU A 199 13.68 -25.78 -8.31
CA LEU A 199 15.03 -25.79 -7.73
C LEU A 199 15.31 -27.15 -7.06
N PRO A 200 16.54 -27.68 -7.24
CA PRO A 200 16.88 -28.99 -6.70
C PRO A 200 16.87 -28.96 -5.17
N ASP A 201 16.09 -29.87 -4.60
CA ASP A 201 16.09 -30.11 -3.15
C ASP A 201 17.29 -30.95 -2.72
N ARG A 202 17.81 -30.64 -1.53
CA ARG A 202 18.63 -31.62 -0.80
C ARG A 202 17.69 -32.74 -0.39
N ARG A 203 17.89 -33.96 -0.97
CA ARG A 203 17.08 -35.12 -0.60
C ARG A 203 17.14 -35.34 0.91
N VAL A 204 16.05 -35.03 1.59
CA VAL A 204 15.85 -35.42 2.98
C VAL A 204 15.50 -36.93 2.96
N ARG A 205 16.38 -37.77 3.54
CA ARG A 205 16.08 -39.20 3.72
C ARG A 205 14.80 -39.33 4.56
N GLY A 206 13.80 -40.01 4.06
CA GLY A 206 12.48 -40.18 4.70
C GLY A 206 11.33 -39.43 4.03
N GLY A 207 11.60 -38.69 2.95
CA GLY A 207 10.72 -37.63 2.41
C GLY A 207 9.37 -38.05 1.83
N ARG A 208 9.15 -39.33 1.43
CA ARG A 208 7.87 -39.66 0.75
C ARG A 208 6.67 -39.57 1.69
N TYR A 209 6.77 -40.15 2.88
CA TYR A 209 5.68 -40.09 3.87
C TYR A 209 5.50 -38.71 4.46
N VAL A 210 6.59 -37.98 4.72
CA VAL A 210 6.54 -36.60 5.19
C VAL A 210 5.89 -35.69 4.14
N ASN A 211 6.24 -35.85 2.87
CA ASN A 211 5.63 -35.09 1.79
C ASN A 211 4.13 -35.40 1.63
N VAL A 212 3.74 -36.69 1.66
CA VAL A 212 2.31 -37.09 1.60
C VAL A 212 1.54 -36.54 2.78
N LEU A 213 2.11 -36.58 4.00
CA LEU A 213 1.50 -35.98 5.19
C LEU A 213 1.36 -34.46 5.05
N MET A 214 2.42 -33.78 4.61
CA MET A 214 2.41 -32.33 4.39
C MET A 214 1.38 -31.92 3.34
N PHE A 215 1.30 -32.61 2.20
CA PHE A 215 0.28 -32.39 1.18
C PHE A 215 -1.13 -32.67 1.69
N GLY A 216 -1.30 -33.70 2.50
CA GLY A 216 -2.56 -34.03 3.16
C GLY A 216 -3.01 -32.91 4.11
N ILE A 217 -2.12 -32.47 4.98
CA ILE A 217 -2.40 -31.33 5.89
C ILE A 217 -2.71 -30.07 5.11
N MET A 218 -1.91 -29.75 4.07
CA MET A 218 -2.14 -28.59 3.20
C MET A 218 -3.51 -28.68 2.52
N GLY A 219 -3.88 -29.85 2.00
CA GLY A 219 -5.21 -30.09 1.40
C GLY A 219 -6.34 -29.84 2.40
N ILE A 220 -6.23 -30.35 3.63
CA ILE A 220 -7.22 -30.12 4.70
C ILE A 220 -7.32 -28.62 5.05
N VAL A 221 -6.17 -27.93 5.16
CA VAL A 221 -6.14 -26.49 5.44
C VAL A 221 -6.83 -25.71 4.31
N VAL A 222 -6.54 -26.02 3.04
CA VAL A 222 -7.19 -25.38 1.88
C VAL A 222 -8.70 -25.61 1.90
N LEU A 223 -9.15 -26.84 2.11
CA LEU A 223 -10.58 -27.19 2.18
C LEU A 223 -11.26 -26.47 3.36
N PHE A 224 -10.62 -26.36 4.51
CA PHE A 224 -11.14 -25.61 5.67
C PHE A 224 -11.33 -24.14 5.35
N PHE A 225 -10.32 -23.51 4.72
CA PHE A 225 -10.44 -22.11 4.30
C PHE A 225 -11.51 -21.93 3.22
N ASP A 226 -11.61 -22.82 2.25
CA ASP A 226 -12.61 -22.73 1.17
C ASP A 226 -14.04 -22.89 1.70
N PHE A 227 -14.26 -23.79 2.65
CA PHE A 227 -15.56 -23.95 3.32
C PHE A 227 -15.94 -22.70 4.14
N ARG A 228 -14.98 -22.11 4.87
CA ARG A 228 -15.18 -20.87 5.62
C ARG A 228 -15.49 -19.68 4.70
N GLU A 229 -14.88 -19.61 3.53
CA GLU A 229 -15.07 -18.55 2.55
C GLU A 229 -16.41 -18.69 1.78
N PHE A 230 -17.06 -19.84 1.79
CA PHE A 230 -18.31 -20.04 1.07
C PHE A 230 -19.43 -19.10 1.55
N GLY A 231 -19.68 -19.06 2.86
CA GLY A 231 -20.65 -18.13 3.46
C GLY A 231 -20.29 -16.66 3.25
N ARG A 232 -18.98 -16.37 3.24
CA ARG A 232 -18.46 -15.03 2.98
C ARG A 232 -18.67 -14.61 1.53
N ARG A 233 -18.50 -15.49 0.56
CA ARG A 233 -18.77 -15.22 -0.87
C ARG A 233 -20.26 -14.85 -1.10
N GLU A 234 -21.17 -15.55 -0.43
CA GLU A 234 -22.59 -15.21 -0.51
C GLU A 234 -22.89 -13.84 0.09
N ALA A 235 -22.32 -13.53 1.26
CA ALA A 235 -22.47 -12.21 1.88
C ALA A 235 -21.89 -11.10 0.99
N TYR A 236 -20.73 -11.31 0.36
CA TYR A 236 -20.17 -10.38 -0.62
C TYR A 236 -21.07 -10.17 -1.83
N ARG A 237 -21.69 -11.23 -2.35
CA ARG A 237 -22.64 -11.13 -3.46
C ARG A 237 -23.86 -10.29 -3.06
N LYS A 238 -24.43 -10.55 -1.87
CA LYS A 238 -25.54 -9.76 -1.32
C LYS A 238 -25.15 -8.30 -1.11
N TRP A 239 -23.99 -8.04 -0.53
CA TRP A 239 -23.47 -6.68 -0.37
C TRP A 239 -23.36 -5.97 -1.72
N LYS A 240 -22.72 -6.59 -2.72
CA LYS A 240 -22.59 -6.02 -4.07
C LYS A 240 -23.94 -5.73 -4.72
N ASN A 241 -24.92 -6.59 -4.53
CA ASN A 241 -26.28 -6.36 -5.05
C ASN A 241 -26.98 -5.20 -4.33
N ASN A 242 -26.79 -5.09 -3.02
CA ASN A 242 -27.38 -4.04 -2.19
C ASN A 242 -26.62 -2.69 -2.27
N ALA A 243 -25.44 -2.66 -2.88
CA ALA A 243 -24.69 -1.43 -3.11
C ALA A 243 -25.43 -0.42 -3.99
N VAL A 244 -26.46 -0.85 -4.71
CA VAL A 244 -27.37 0.01 -5.46
C VAL A 244 -28.10 1.00 -4.54
N TYR A 245 -28.53 0.58 -3.34
CA TYR A 245 -29.17 1.47 -2.36
C TYR A 245 -28.19 2.56 -1.88
N TYR A 246 -26.92 2.19 -1.68
CA TYR A 246 -25.87 3.15 -1.32
C TYR A 246 -25.64 4.18 -2.44
N THR A 247 -25.64 3.73 -3.69
CA THR A 247 -25.48 4.60 -4.87
C THR A 247 -26.66 5.55 -5.06
N TRP A 248 -27.87 5.12 -4.71
CA TRP A 248 -29.08 5.93 -4.77
C TRP A 248 -29.33 6.76 -3.50
N GLU A 249 -28.39 6.75 -2.57
CA GLU A 249 -28.47 7.46 -1.29
C GLU A 249 -29.67 7.04 -0.41
N ASP A 250 -30.22 5.85 -0.66
CA ASP A 250 -31.23 5.24 0.22
C ASP A 250 -30.56 4.60 1.44
N TYR A 251 -30.02 5.45 2.30
CA TYR A 251 -29.24 5.05 3.46
C TYR A 251 -30.04 4.25 4.49
N GLN A 252 -31.36 4.40 4.52
CA GLN A 252 -32.21 3.63 5.42
C GLN A 252 -32.22 2.15 5.02
N SER A 253 -32.43 1.86 3.73
CA SER A 253 -32.36 0.50 3.18
C SER A 253 -30.96 -0.09 3.32
N VAL A 254 -29.92 0.71 3.13
CA VAL A 254 -28.54 0.27 3.37
C VAL A 254 -28.36 -0.19 4.82
N VAL A 255 -28.78 0.61 5.80
CA VAL A 255 -28.60 0.29 7.23
C VAL A 255 -29.32 -1.02 7.58
N GLU A 256 -30.53 -1.24 7.05
CA GLU A 256 -31.27 -2.46 7.30
C GLU A 256 -30.59 -3.70 6.67
N GLU A 257 -30.25 -3.64 5.39
CA GLU A 257 -29.66 -4.76 4.66
C GLU A 257 -28.22 -5.07 5.10
N TYR A 258 -27.42 -4.02 5.35
CA TYR A 258 -26.03 -4.21 5.80
C TYR A 258 -25.98 -4.71 7.24
N GLY A 259 -26.95 -4.37 8.08
CA GLY A 259 -27.08 -4.93 9.42
C GLY A 259 -27.15 -6.46 9.42
N LYS A 260 -27.85 -7.05 8.44
CA LYS A 260 -27.95 -8.52 8.26
C LYS A 260 -26.61 -9.14 7.82
N LEU A 261 -25.78 -8.38 7.09
CA LEU A 261 -24.49 -8.84 6.56
C LEU A 261 -23.31 -8.61 7.53
N TYR A 262 -23.48 -7.69 8.48
CA TYR A 262 -22.43 -7.29 9.42
C TYR A 262 -21.75 -8.45 10.16
N PRO A 263 -22.45 -9.49 10.68
CA PRO A 263 -21.80 -10.59 11.38
C PRO A 263 -20.72 -11.29 10.57
N VAL A 264 -20.90 -11.35 9.23
CA VAL A 264 -19.98 -12.01 8.28
C VAL A 264 -18.91 -11.04 7.77
N LEU A 265 -19.31 -9.79 7.43
CA LEU A 265 -18.43 -8.80 6.78
C LEU A 265 -17.78 -7.81 7.75
N LYS A 266 -17.88 -8.04 9.05
CA LYS A 266 -17.39 -7.16 10.13
C LYS A 266 -15.90 -6.85 10.12
N ASN A 267 -15.10 -7.48 9.27
CA ASN A 267 -13.67 -7.23 9.11
C ASN A 267 -13.32 -6.65 7.72
N ASP A 268 -14.31 -6.43 6.85
CA ASP A 268 -14.09 -5.78 5.58
C ASP A 268 -14.21 -4.27 5.73
N PHE A 269 -13.12 -3.54 5.48
CA PHE A 269 -13.10 -2.09 5.73
C PHE A 269 -13.98 -1.31 4.74
N LYS A 270 -14.14 -1.77 3.48
CA LYS A 270 -14.99 -1.11 2.49
C LYS A 270 -16.46 -1.24 2.88
N PHE A 271 -16.87 -2.43 3.30
CA PHE A 271 -18.20 -2.67 3.86
C PHE A 271 -18.44 -1.80 5.10
N LEU A 272 -17.46 -1.77 6.02
CA LEU A 272 -17.56 -0.98 7.26
C LEU A 272 -17.62 0.52 7.00
N PHE A 273 -16.94 0.99 5.94
CA PHE A 273 -17.01 2.37 5.51
C PHE A 273 -18.42 2.75 5.03
N GLU A 274 -18.95 2.00 4.08
CA GLU A 274 -20.29 2.24 3.52
C GLU A 274 -21.37 2.14 4.62
N TYR A 275 -21.27 1.14 5.49
CA TYR A 275 -22.22 0.96 6.59
C TYR A 275 -22.12 2.08 7.62
N GLY A 276 -20.90 2.45 8.05
CA GLY A 276 -20.66 3.57 8.96
C GLY A 276 -21.12 4.91 8.39
N HIS A 277 -20.86 5.15 7.10
CA HIS A 277 -21.33 6.35 6.42
C HIS A 277 -22.88 6.40 6.34
N SER A 278 -23.51 5.28 6.02
CA SER A 278 -24.99 5.23 5.97
C SER A 278 -25.61 5.45 7.36
N LEU A 279 -25.03 4.86 8.41
CA LEU A 279 -25.43 5.14 9.80
C LEU A 279 -25.30 6.62 10.17
N HIS A 280 -24.20 7.28 9.74
CA HIS A 280 -24.06 8.74 9.89
C HIS A 280 -25.19 9.50 9.20
N LYS A 281 -25.53 9.14 7.97
CA LYS A 281 -26.56 9.80 7.16
C LYS A 281 -27.97 9.67 7.75
N VAL A 282 -28.25 8.56 8.43
CA VAL A 282 -29.56 8.35 9.13
C VAL A 282 -29.54 8.85 10.59
N GLY A 283 -28.47 9.52 11.04
CA GLY A 283 -28.39 10.12 12.37
C GLY A 283 -28.01 9.16 13.50
N ARG A 284 -27.58 7.90 13.20
CA ARG A 284 -27.14 6.90 14.19
C ARG A 284 -25.64 7.04 14.45
N TYR A 285 -25.23 8.17 15.04
CA TYR A 285 -23.83 8.62 15.11
C TYR A 285 -22.92 7.72 15.96
N GLU A 286 -23.40 7.21 17.11
CA GLU A 286 -22.64 6.32 17.98
C GLU A 286 -22.36 4.98 17.28
N GLU A 287 -23.34 4.42 16.62
CA GLU A 287 -23.20 3.16 15.89
C GLU A 287 -22.30 3.35 14.68
N SER A 288 -22.44 4.47 13.97
CA SER A 288 -21.52 4.86 12.91
C SER A 288 -20.07 4.87 13.41
N ASN A 289 -19.79 5.49 14.56
CA ASN A 289 -18.46 5.53 15.16
C ASN A 289 -17.90 4.14 15.51
N ILE A 290 -18.75 3.21 15.91
CA ILE A 290 -18.34 1.81 16.17
C ILE A 290 -17.87 1.16 14.86
N MET A 291 -18.63 1.30 13.77
CA MET A 291 -18.29 0.75 12.45
C MET A 291 -17.00 1.38 11.90
N LEU A 292 -16.91 2.72 11.96
CA LEU A 292 -15.75 3.46 11.48
C LEU A 292 -14.48 3.11 12.27
N LYS A 293 -14.53 3.07 13.60
CA LYS A 293 -13.39 2.66 14.45
C LYS A 293 -12.92 1.23 14.14
N ARG A 294 -13.85 0.34 13.78
CA ARG A 294 -13.50 -1.01 13.36
C ARG A 294 -12.84 -1.00 11.98
N GLY A 295 -13.36 -0.22 11.03
CA GLY A 295 -12.83 -0.08 9.67
C GLY A 295 -11.40 0.51 9.65
N ILE A 296 -11.11 1.50 10.49
CA ILE A 296 -9.78 2.11 10.64
C ILE A 296 -8.69 1.08 10.98
N ARG A 297 -9.03 -0.04 11.64
CA ARG A 297 -8.05 -1.09 11.93
C ARG A 297 -7.51 -1.80 10.68
N HIS A 298 -8.20 -1.63 9.54
CA HIS A 298 -7.89 -2.31 8.28
C HIS A 298 -7.74 -1.34 7.10
N SER A 299 -7.84 -0.03 7.33
CA SER A 299 -7.76 0.98 6.28
C SER A 299 -6.90 2.17 6.69
N ALA A 300 -6.26 2.78 5.70
CA ALA A 300 -5.51 4.02 5.80
C ALA A 300 -6.30 5.24 5.30
N ASP A 301 -7.56 5.07 4.85
CA ASP A 301 -8.33 6.18 4.27
C ASP A 301 -8.73 7.20 5.34
N PRO A 302 -8.28 8.46 5.24
CA PRO A 302 -8.64 9.51 6.19
C PRO A 302 -10.13 9.85 6.22
N MET A 303 -10.93 9.39 5.23
CA MET A 303 -12.37 9.62 5.23
C MET A 303 -13.08 8.96 6.41
N PHE A 304 -12.55 7.84 6.93
CA PHE A 304 -13.08 7.25 8.17
C PHE A 304 -13.02 8.23 9.34
N TRP A 305 -11.90 8.92 9.48
CA TRP A 305 -11.71 9.94 10.53
C TRP A 305 -12.58 11.18 10.29
N ASN A 306 -12.74 11.61 9.04
CA ASN A 306 -13.60 12.74 8.71
C ASN A 306 -15.06 12.47 9.08
N ILE A 307 -15.60 11.29 8.75
CA ILE A 307 -16.98 10.93 9.10
C ILE A 307 -17.11 10.76 10.62
N ALA A 308 -16.13 10.16 11.29
CA ALA A 308 -16.14 10.06 12.75
C ALA A 308 -16.12 11.45 13.41
N GLY A 309 -15.34 12.39 12.86
CA GLY A 309 -15.36 13.79 13.29
C GLY A 309 -16.71 14.47 13.11
N ASN A 310 -17.38 14.22 11.97
CA ASN A 310 -18.75 14.73 11.74
C ASN A 310 -19.76 14.15 12.75
N ASN A 311 -19.61 12.87 13.11
CA ASN A 311 -20.44 12.26 14.15
C ASN A 311 -20.21 12.92 15.52
N TYR A 312 -18.96 13.15 15.91
CA TYR A 312 -18.63 13.83 17.16
C TYR A 312 -19.15 15.26 17.19
N LEU A 313 -19.07 15.97 16.06
CA LEU A 313 -19.63 17.31 15.93
C LEU A 313 -21.16 17.29 16.14
N ALA A 314 -21.87 16.37 15.47
CA ALA A 314 -23.33 16.21 15.65
C ALA A 314 -23.72 15.84 17.10
N LEU A 315 -22.83 15.14 17.81
CA LEU A 315 -22.99 14.83 19.23
C LEU A 315 -22.49 15.95 20.17
N LYS A 316 -22.06 17.10 19.64
CA LYS A 316 -21.44 18.24 20.35
C LYS A 316 -20.19 17.88 21.15
N GLN A 317 -19.48 16.85 20.71
CA GLN A 317 -18.22 16.37 21.28
C GLN A 317 -17.04 17.00 20.53
N TYR A 318 -16.89 18.32 20.63
CA TYR A 318 -15.99 19.14 19.79
C TYR A 318 -14.52 18.67 19.85
N ASP A 319 -14.00 18.37 21.06
CA ASP A 319 -12.59 17.97 21.22
C ASP A 319 -12.29 16.62 20.55
N GLN A 320 -13.24 15.68 20.57
CA GLN A 320 -13.12 14.40 19.87
C GLN A 320 -13.25 14.61 18.35
N GLY A 321 -14.11 15.53 17.91
CA GLY A 321 -14.25 15.93 16.51
C GLY A 321 -12.95 16.53 15.97
N MET A 322 -12.37 17.49 16.71
CA MET A 322 -11.09 18.11 16.38
C MET A 322 -9.98 17.07 16.27
N THR A 323 -9.86 16.16 17.25
CA THR A 323 -8.86 15.08 17.24
C THR A 323 -9.02 14.19 16.01
N ALA A 324 -10.25 13.85 15.62
CA ALA A 324 -10.51 13.02 14.44
C ALA A 324 -10.11 13.73 13.15
N TYR A 325 -10.46 15.02 12.99
CA TYR A 325 -10.09 15.80 11.82
C TYR A 325 -8.58 16.04 11.70
N LEU A 326 -7.91 16.34 12.83
CA LEU A 326 -6.44 16.45 12.86
C LEU A 326 -5.77 15.11 12.45
N ARG A 327 -6.32 13.99 12.93
CA ARG A 327 -5.82 12.68 12.54
C ARG A 327 -6.01 12.42 11.05
N ALA A 328 -7.15 12.80 10.46
CA ALA A 328 -7.36 12.75 9.02
C ALA A 328 -6.35 13.63 8.26
N TYR A 329 -6.10 14.83 8.77
CA TYR A 329 -5.16 15.78 8.18
C TYR A 329 -3.73 15.25 8.20
N TYR A 330 -3.20 14.86 9.36
CA TYR A 330 -1.84 14.34 9.47
C TYR A 330 -1.65 13.00 8.72
N THR A 331 -2.71 12.22 8.52
CA THR A 331 -2.63 11.03 7.65
C THR A 331 -2.41 11.41 6.19
N CYS A 332 -3.10 12.41 5.66
CA CYS A 332 -2.97 12.89 4.28
C CYS A 332 -3.00 14.42 4.22
N PRO A 333 -1.92 15.13 4.59
CA PRO A 333 -1.92 16.58 4.73
C PRO A 333 -2.06 17.34 3.42
N ASN A 334 -1.96 16.70 2.26
CA ASN A 334 -2.25 17.28 0.95
C ASN A 334 -3.76 17.41 0.65
N ARG A 335 -4.63 16.80 1.46
CA ARG A 335 -6.08 16.93 1.31
C ARG A 335 -6.57 18.20 2.02
N VAL A 336 -7.44 18.92 1.33
CA VAL A 336 -8.03 20.19 1.82
C VAL A 336 -9.19 19.93 2.79
N TYR A 337 -9.93 18.85 2.58
CA TYR A 337 -11.19 18.55 3.26
C TYR A 337 -11.08 18.51 4.80
N PRO A 338 -10.06 17.89 5.43
CA PRO A 338 -9.95 17.93 6.89
C PRO A 338 -9.79 19.34 7.45
N LEU A 339 -9.06 20.24 6.75
CA LEU A 339 -8.91 21.65 7.16
C LEU A 339 -10.23 22.41 7.05
N TYR A 340 -11.03 22.13 6.01
CA TYR A 340 -12.37 22.68 5.87
C TYR A 340 -13.26 22.29 7.05
N LEU A 341 -13.23 21.01 7.45
CA LEU A 341 -14.00 20.50 8.58
C LEU A 341 -13.52 21.08 9.92
N LEU A 342 -12.20 21.23 10.12
CA LEU A 342 -11.63 21.90 11.29
C LEU A 342 -12.10 23.35 11.38
N THR A 343 -12.06 24.09 10.28
CA THR A 343 -12.53 25.49 10.26
C THR A 343 -14.00 25.60 10.63
N LYS A 344 -14.84 24.70 10.11
CA LYS A 344 -16.29 24.69 10.44
C LYS A 344 -16.55 24.29 11.89
N LEU A 345 -15.80 23.34 12.42
CA LEU A 345 -15.91 22.91 13.83
C LEU A 345 -15.60 24.09 14.76
N GLU A 346 -14.51 24.83 14.52
CA GLU A 346 -14.16 25.95 15.37
C GLU A 346 -15.12 27.14 15.23
N ALA A 347 -15.69 27.34 14.04
CA ALA A 347 -16.77 28.30 13.84
C ALA A 347 -18.02 27.94 14.67
N GLU A 348 -18.42 26.67 14.70
CA GLU A 348 -19.56 26.20 15.49
C GLU A 348 -19.26 26.26 17.00
N ARG A 349 -18.02 26.01 17.40
CA ARG A 349 -17.54 26.14 18.78
C ARG A 349 -17.49 27.60 19.24
N GLY A 350 -17.42 28.53 18.30
CA GLY A 350 -17.28 29.99 18.57
C GLY A 350 -15.83 30.44 18.76
N ASP A 351 -14.85 29.58 18.48
CA ASP A 351 -13.42 29.95 18.53
C ASP A 351 -13.00 30.61 17.19
N THR A 352 -13.19 31.91 17.12
CA THR A 352 -12.83 32.71 15.94
C THR A 352 -11.33 32.74 15.66
N THR A 353 -10.48 32.57 16.70
CA THR A 353 -9.03 32.54 16.55
C THR A 353 -8.59 31.29 15.81
N MET A 354 -9.03 30.11 16.27
CA MET A 354 -8.70 28.84 15.64
C MET A 354 -9.41 28.66 14.30
N MET A 355 -10.64 29.17 14.15
CA MET A 355 -11.33 29.22 12.85
C MET A 355 -10.48 29.97 11.82
N ASN A 356 -9.99 31.20 12.18
CA ASN A 356 -9.13 31.99 11.30
C ASN A 356 -7.80 31.28 11.00
N TYR A 357 -7.22 30.61 11.98
CA TYR A 357 -5.97 29.86 11.82
C TYR A 357 -6.11 28.73 10.77
N TYR A 358 -7.04 27.81 10.95
CA TYR A 358 -7.25 26.71 10.01
C TYR A 358 -7.73 27.18 8.64
N GLY A 359 -8.61 28.18 8.60
CA GLY A 359 -9.12 28.74 7.37
C GLY A 359 -8.04 29.39 6.51
N ARG A 360 -7.10 30.14 7.10
CA ARG A 360 -5.96 30.71 6.36
C ARG A 360 -5.04 29.65 5.81
N ILE A 361 -4.74 28.60 6.57
CA ILE A 361 -3.95 27.45 6.08
C ILE A 361 -4.65 26.81 4.88
N LEU A 362 -5.97 26.57 4.98
CA LEU A 362 -6.75 26.01 3.88
C LEU A 362 -6.68 26.88 2.62
N LEU A 363 -6.87 28.20 2.75
CA LEU A 363 -6.86 29.11 1.60
C LEU A 363 -5.49 29.14 0.91
N GLY A 364 -4.40 29.11 1.67
CA GLY A 364 -3.03 29.05 1.15
C GLY A 364 -2.65 27.73 0.50
N LYS A 365 -3.38 26.65 0.81
CA LYS A 365 -3.02 25.31 0.36
C LYS A 365 -3.29 25.08 -1.13
N ARG A 366 -2.30 24.53 -1.84
CA ARG A 366 -2.48 24.07 -3.22
C ARG A 366 -2.96 22.61 -3.22
N PRO A 367 -4.14 22.31 -3.80
CA PRO A 367 -4.60 20.94 -3.89
C PRO A 367 -3.74 20.15 -4.87
N LYS A 368 -3.44 18.88 -4.55
CA LYS A 368 -2.72 17.98 -5.46
C LYS A 368 -3.50 17.74 -6.76
N VAL A 369 -4.81 17.67 -6.66
CA VAL A 369 -5.74 17.57 -7.80
C VAL A 369 -6.74 18.71 -7.70
N PRO A 370 -6.73 19.68 -8.60
CA PRO A 370 -7.75 20.72 -8.66
C PRO A 370 -9.14 20.11 -8.89
N SER A 371 -10.16 20.60 -8.18
CA SER A 371 -11.54 20.16 -8.36
C SER A 371 -12.51 21.27 -7.94
N LEU A 372 -13.69 21.28 -8.57
CA LEU A 372 -14.76 22.23 -8.22
C LEU A 372 -15.12 22.18 -6.73
N ALA A 373 -15.15 20.99 -6.13
CA ALA A 373 -15.43 20.83 -4.71
C ALA A 373 -14.40 21.55 -3.82
N VAL A 374 -13.11 21.53 -4.20
CA VAL A 374 -12.08 22.29 -3.47
C VAL A 374 -12.28 23.80 -3.63
N ASP A 375 -12.66 24.25 -4.82
CA ASP A 375 -12.90 25.67 -5.07
C ASP A 375 -14.13 26.17 -4.31
N GLU A 376 -15.19 25.36 -4.24
CA GLU A 376 -16.38 25.64 -3.42
C GLU A 376 -16.04 25.72 -1.92
N MET A 377 -15.30 24.75 -1.38
CA MET A 377 -14.83 24.80 0.01
C MET A 377 -14.02 26.07 0.29
N LYS A 378 -13.09 26.43 -0.60
CA LYS A 378 -12.29 27.65 -0.44
C LYS A 378 -13.14 28.91 -0.52
N PHE A 379 -14.12 28.93 -1.41
CA PHE A 379 -15.05 30.06 -1.52
C PHE A 379 -15.87 30.24 -0.25
N GLU A 380 -16.44 29.14 0.30
CA GLU A 380 -17.19 29.17 1.55
C GLU A 380 -16.34 29.70 2.71
N ILE A 381 -15.09 29.21 2.85
CA ILE A 381 -14.20 29.67 3.91
C ILE A 381 -13.79 31.13 3.74
N ARG A 382 -13.55 31.60 2.51
CA ARG A 382 -13.29 33.04 2.27
C ARG A 382 -14.44 33.92 2.78
N LYS A 383 -15.68 33.49 2.49
CA LYS A 383 -16.88 34.21 2.96
C LYS A 383 -16.98 34.19 4.49
N MET A 384 -16.66 33.05 5.13
CA MET A 384 -16.68 32.93 6.60
C MET A 384 -15.62 33.83 7.27
N LEU A 385 -14.46 34.01 6.65
CA LEU A 385 -13.35 34.82 7.19
C LEU A 385 -13.41 36.28 6.77
N ASP A 386 -14.44 36.73 6.07
CA ASP A 386 -14.56 38.11 5.49
C ASP A 386 -13.34 38.53 4.66
N VAL A 387 -12.63 37.56 4.06
CA VAL A 387 -11.48 37.84 3.20
C VAL A 387 -11.98 38.29 1.84
N LYS A 388 -11.79 39.55 1.49
CA LYS A 388 -12.11 40.10 0.16
C LYS A 388 -11.31 39.38 -0.92
N LEU A 389 -11.96 39.14 -2.06
CA LEU A 389 -11.37 38.53 -3.30
C LEU A 389 -10.25 39.42 -3.84
#